data_12bb8ed24053ec3d7615832a4afd3c86
#
_entry.id   12bb8ed24053ec3d7615832a4afd3c86
#
_cell.length_a   1.000
_cell.length_b   1.000
_cell.length_c   1.000
_cell.angle_alpha   90.00
_cell.angle_beta   90.00
_cell.angle_gamma   90.00
#
_symmetry.space_group_name_H-M   'P 1'
#
loop_
_entity.id
_entity.type
_entity.pdbx_description
1 polymer ?
#
loop_
_entity_poly.entity_id
_entity_poly.type
_entity_poly.pdbx_seq_one_letter_code
_entity_poly.pdbx_strand_id
1 'polypeptide(L)'
;AEVVTDEWWFGFEQEYFFTNPDGSPLGWEKGEPRPQGDYYCGVGADNVSGREISEAHLDACLAAGIHLTGTNAEVALGQWEYQCFGKGIKAADDLWVSRYILYKIAEEFGVGVNIHPKPKTGDWNGSGMHTNFSNEEMRTNGSEELFSAMCDKLGEVHAEGIAAYGSDNDQRLTGLHETQSIEKFSYGISDRGASIRIPIANVENNWKNGYLEDRRPASNADPYKIIAHIVGTLTK
;
A
#
# COMPACT_ATOMS: atom_id res chain seq x y z
N ALA A 1 -8.10 23.18 -8.42
CA ALA A 1 -8.09 21.76 -8.12
C ALA A 1 -8.65 21.04 -9.35
N GLU A 2 -7.81 20.28 -10.03
CA GLU A 2 -8.26 19.40 -11.11
C GLU A 2 -9.22 18.38 -10.53
N VAL A 3 -10.35 18.17 -11.22
CA VAL A 3 -11.36 17.21 -10.78
C VAL A 3 -10.84 15.83 -11.15
N VAL A 4 -10.52 15.01 -10.17
CA VAL A 4 -10.19 13.59 -10.37
C VAL A 4 -11.46 12.88 -10.79
N THR A 5 -11.52 12.45 -12.05
CA THR A 5 -12.69 11.79 -12.64
C THR A 5 -12.65 10.27 -12.39
N ASP A 6 -13.79 9.60 -12.58
CA ASP A 6 -13.90 8.13 -12.50
C ASP A 6 -13.12 7.39 -13.60
N GLU A 7 -12.52 8.13 -14.54
CA GLU A 7 -11.54 7.63 -15.50
C GLU A 7 -10.29 7.04 -14.80
N TRP A 8 -9.89 7.63 -13.66
CA TRP A 8 -8.78 7.15 -12.85
C TRP A 8 -9.24 6.06 -11.87
N TRP A 9 -8.57 4.93 -11.87
CA TRP A 9 -8.78 3.84 -10.94
C TRP A 9 -7.59 3.72 -10.01
N PHE A 10 -7.89 3.48 -8.72
CA PHE A 10 -6.85 3.33 -7.68
C PHE A 10 -7.11 2.07 -6.88
N GLY A 11 -6.00 1.38 -6.53
CA GLY A 11 -5.97 0.28 -5.59
C GLY A 11 -4.91 0.58 -4.53
N PHE A 12 -5.32 0.74 -3.29
CA PHE A 12 -4.42 0.97 -2.16
C PHE A 12 -4.15 -0.35 -1.44
N GLU A 13 -2.88 -0.69 -1.24
CA GLU A 13 -2.40 -1.80 -0.45
C GLU A 13 -2.01 -1.26 0.94
N GLN A 14 -2.98 -1.21 1.84
CA GLN A 14 -2.80 -0.65 3.17
C GLN A 14 -2.17 -1.66 4.11
N GLU A 15 -0.89 -1.51 4.42
CA GLU A 15 -0.22 -2.25 5.46
C GLU A 15 -0.41 -1.61 6.83
N TYR A 16 -0.42 -2.44 7.87
CA TYR A 16 -0.54 -2.01 9.27
C TYR A 16 -0.09 -3.13 10.22
N PHE A 17 0.18 -2.77 11.47
CA PHE A 17 0.36 -3.74 12.54
C PHE A 17 -0.81 -3.69 13.51
N PHE A 18 -1.27 -4.85 13.96
CA PHE A 18 -2.01 -4.90 15.21
C PHE A 18 -1.03 -4.81 16.38
N THR A 19 -1.43 -4.14 17.45
CA THR A 19 -0.61 -3.95 18.64
C THR A 19 -1.34 -4.37 19.91
N ASN A 20 -0.57 -4.87 20.86
CA ASN A 20 -1.02 -5.06 22.22
C ASN A 20 -1.23 -3.70 22.92
N PRO A 21 -1.93 -3.65 24.08
CA PRO A 21 -2.12 -2.40 24.83
C PRO A 21 -0.82 -1.70 25.27
N ASP A 22 0.29 -2.42 25.35
CA ASP A 22 1.61 -1.87 25.66
C ASP A 22 2.35 -1.31 24.41
N GLY A 23 1.72 -1.38 23.24
CA GLY A 23 2.26 -0.93 21.98
C GLY A 23 3.17 -1.93 21.25
N SER A 24 3.45 -3.10 21.82
CA SER A 24 4.18 -4.17 21.13
C SER A 24 3.32 -4.77 20.01
N PRO A 25 3.92 -5.28 18.92
CA PRO A 25 3.15 -5.96 17.88
C PRO A 25 2.40 -7.17 18.42
N LEU A 26 1.20 -7.41 17.93
CA LEU A 26 0.38 -8.54 18.33
C LEU A 26 1.07 -9.87 17.99
N GLY A 27 1.13 -10.78 18.93
CA GLY A 27 1.83 -12.06 18.80
C GLY A 27 3.28 -12.04 19.31
N TRP A 28 3.77 -10.87 19.80
CA TRP A 28 5.13 -10.73 20.33
C TRP A 28 5.20 -10.78 21.87
N GLU A 29 4.16 -11.23 22.53
CA GLU A 29 4.06 -11.28 24.00
C GLU A 29 5.14 -12.20 24.64
N LYS A 30 5.70 -13.12 23.85
CA LYS A 30 6.76 -14.04 24.30
C LYS A 30 8.17 -13.55 23.91
N GLY A 31 8.29 -12.32 23.46
CA GLY A 31 9.52 -11.74 22.95
C GLY A 31 9.55 -11.63 21.42
N GLU A 32 10.70 -11.25 20.86
CA GLU A 32 10.88 -11.09 19.43
C GLU A 32 10.68 -12.42 18.70
N PRO A 33 9.82 -12.46 17.67
CA PRO A 33 9.53 -13.70 16.95
C PRO A 33 10.67 -14.08 16.00
N ARG A 34 10.48 -15.15 15.24
CA ARG A 34 11.39 -15.55 14.15
C ARG A 34 11.61 -14.37 13.18
N PRO A 35 12.76 -14.32 12.47
CA PRO A 35 12.99 -13.34 11.42
C PRO A 35 11.83 -13.23 10.45
N GLN A 36 11.60 -12.03 9.93
CA GLN A 36 10.54 -11.74 8.96
C GLN A 36 10.67 -12.58 7.67
N GLY A 37 9.57 -12.66 6.92
CA GLY A 37 9.48 -13.39 5.66
C GLY A 37 8.60 -14.63 5.76
N ASP A 38 8.84 -15.48 6.73
CA ASP A 38 8.11 -16.75 6.92
C ASP A 38 6.61 -16.57 7.25
N TYR A 39 6.20 -15.36 7.58
CA TYR A 39 4.81 -15.01 7.94
C TYR A 39 3.98 -14.56 6.74
N TYR A 40 4.64 -14.20 5.64
CA TYR A 40 3.98 -13.65 4.45
C TYR A 40 2.96 -14.61 3.86
N CYS A 41 1.70 -14.15 3.71
CA CYS A 41 0.55 -14.98 3.32
C CYS A 41 0.38 -16.24 4.17
N GLY A 42 0.87 -16.21 5.43
CA GLY A 42 0.93 -17.36 6.32
C GLY A 42 -0.45 -17.89 6.71
N VAL A 43 -0.50 -19.20 6.95
CA VAL A 43 -1.67 -19.92 7.44
C VAL A 43 -1.26 -20.77 8.65
N GLY A 44 -2.13 -20.85 9.64
CA GLY A 44 -1.91 -21.59 10.87
C GLY A 44 -1.49 -20.68 12.04
N ALA A 45 -1.82 -21.10 13.25
CA ALA A 45 -1.67 -20.31 14.48
C ALA A 45 -0.21 -19.95 14.82
N ASP A 46 0.76 -20.72 14.31
CA ASP A 46 2.18 -20.45 14.51
C ASP A 46 2.75 -19.41 13.53
N ASN A 47 1.98 -19.06 12.50
CA ASN A 47 2.44 -18.20 11.41
C ASN A 47 1.71 -16.86 11.34
N VAL A 48 0.56 -16.73 12.00
CA VAL A 48 -0.21 -15.47 11.95
C VAL A 48 -0.76 -15.12 13.33
N SER A 49 -0.92 -13.82 13.58
CA SER A 49 -1.63 -13.29 14.75
C SER A 49 -2.58 -12.18 14.26
N GLY A 50 -3.85 -12.22 14.73
CA GLY A 50 -4.85 -11.21 14.36
C GLY A 50 -5.70 -11.54 13.13
N ARG A 51 -5.72 -12.77 12.61
CA ARG A 51 -6.55 -13.15 11.44
C ARG A 51 -8.04 -12.87 11.67
N GLU A 52 -8.57 -13.25 12.80
CA GLU A 52 -9.97 -13.02 13.13
C GLU A 52 -10.34 -11.52 13.08
N ILE A 53 -9.42 -10.65 13.50
CA ILE A 53 -9.62 -9.19 13.48
C ILE A 53 -9.57 -8.68 12.02
N SER A 54 -8.59 -9.15 11.23
CA SER A 54 -8.45 -8.78 9.82
C SER A 54 -9.65 -9.21 8.99
N GLU A 55 -10.18 -10.43 9.23
CA GLU A 55 -11.38 -10.95 8.56
C GLU A 55 -12.64 -10.20 9.01
N ALA A 56 -12.80 -9.88 10.29
CA ALA A 56 -13.90 -9.06 10.78
C ALA A 56 -13.89 -7.64 10.17
N HIS A 57 -12.70 -7.05 9.98
CA HIS A 57 -12.54 -5.79 9.27
C HIS A 57 -12.97 -5.89 7.81
N LEU A 58 -12.53 -6.94 7.11
CA LEU A 58 -12.92 -7.20 5.71
C LEU A 58 -14.45 -7.29 5.58
N ASP A 59 -15.08 -8.11 6.42
CA ASP A 59 -16.53 -8.29 6.41
C ASP A 59 -17.28 -6.98 6.69
N ALA A 60 -16.84 -6.19 7.65
CA ALA A 60 -17.42 -4.90 7.99
C ALA A 60 -17.29 -3.89 6.83
N CYS A 61 -16.15 -3.84 6.16
CA CYS A 61 -15.94 -2.99 4.99
C CYS A 61 -16.84 -3.40 3.82
N LEU A 62 -16.93 -4.69 3.51
CA LEU A 62 -17.81 -5.21 2.46
C LEU A 62 -19.29 -4.91 2.78
N ALA A 63 -19.72 -5.07 4.03
CA ALA A 63 -21.07 -4.71 4.47
C ALA A 63 -21.36 -3.20 4.37
N ALA A 64 -20.33 -2.36 4.51
CA ALA A 64 -20.42 -0.90 4.32
C ALA A 64 -20.39 -0.48 2.82
N GLY A 65 -20.25 -1.42 1.89
CA GLY A 65 -20.17 -1.16 0.45
C GLY A 65 -18.82 -0.65 -0.03
N ILE A 66 -17.77 -0.84 0.78
CA ILE A 66 -16.38 -0.55 0.41
C ILE A 66 -15.81 -1.74 -0.35
N HIS A 67 -15.21 -1.51 -1.50
CA HIS A 67 -14.66 -2.57 -2.34
C HIS A 67 -13.25 -2.96 -1.85
N LEU A 68 -13.18 -3.85 -0.86
CA LEU A 68 -11.93 -4.54 -0.54
C LEU A 68 -11.77 -5.77 -1.45
N THR A 69 -10.60 -5.90 -2.05
CA THR A 69 -10.28 -7.00 -2.99
C THR A 69 -9.56 -8.15 -2.31
N GLY A 70 -9.06 -7.95 -1.10
CA GLY A 70 -8.41 -8.99 -0.32
C GLY A 70 -7.81 -8.47 0.98
N THR A 71 -7.30 -9.42 1.77
CA THR A 71 -6.46 -9.20 2.94
C THR A 71 -5.46 -10.34 3.06
N ASN A 72 -4.27 -10.05 3.56
CA ASN A 72 -3.21 -11.03 3.77
C ASN A 72 -2.35 -10.67 4.98
N ALA A 73 -1.77 -11.70 5.60
CA ALA A 73 -0.69 -11.51 6.55
C ALA A 73 0.57 -11.05 5.81
N GLU A 74 1.30 -10.14 6.43
CA GLU A 74 2.52 -9.57 5.92
C GLU A 74 3.78 -10.25 6.48
N VAL A 75 4.96 -9.73 6.12
CA VAL A 75 6.25 -10.39 6.38
C VAL A 75 6.63 -10.48 7.85
N ALA A 76 6.05 -9.66 8.72
CA ALA A 76 6.26 -9.71 10.16
C ALA A 76 5.02 -10.27 10.88
N LEU A 77 5.23 -11.00 12.00
CA LEU A 77 4.12 -11.46 12.82
C LEU A 77 3.32 -10.28 13.39
N GLY A 78 2.00 -10.31 13.20
CA GLY A 78 1.10 -9.21 13.58
C GLY A 78 0.97 -8.09 12.53
N GLN A 79 1.74 -8.17 11.44
CA GLN A 79 1.60 -7.26 10.30
C GLN A 79 0.59 -7.84 9.31
N TRP A 80 -0.29 -6.96 8.82
CA TRP A 80 -1.37 -7.28 7.89
C TRP A 80 -1.46 -6.23 6.79
N GLU A 81 -2.08 -6.62 5.69
CA GLU A 81 -2.43 -5.76 4.58
C GLU A 81 -3.88 -6.01 4.15
N TYR A 82 -4.56 -4.97 3.71
CA TYR A 82 -5.78 -5.10 2.94
C TYR A 82 -5.72 -4.23 1.68
N GLN A 83 -6.40 -4.67 0.61
CA GLN A 83 -6.44 -3.96 -0.65
C GLN A 83 -7.82 -3.30 -0.84
N CYS A 84 -7.80 -1.97 -0.97
CA CYS A 84 -8.99 -1.14 -1.17
C CYS A 84 -8.98 -0.55 -2.57
N PHE A 85 -10.02 -0.88 -3.37
CA PHE A 85 -10.16 -0.42 -4.74
C PHE A 85 -11.27 0.61 -4.87
N GLY A 86 -11.03 1.65 -5.69
CA GLY A 86 -12.04 2.65 -6.02
C GLY A 86 -11.75 3.40 -7.31
N LYS A 87 -12.75 4.18 -7.76
CA LYS A 87 -12.64 5.04 -8.94
C LYS A 87 -12.69 6.50 -8.51
N GLY A 88 -11.87 7.32 -9.16
CA GLY A 88 -11.79 8.74 -8.86
C GLY A 88 -11.50 9.02 -7.38
N ILE A 89 -12.10 10.09 -6.88
CA ILE A 89 -11.93 10.53 -5.49
C ILE A 89 -12.53 9.54 -4.47
N LYS A 90 -13.53 8.75 -4.89
CA LYS A 90 -14.16 7.74 -4.04
C LYS A 90 -13.14 6.71 -3.48
N ALA A 91 -12.08 6.44 -4.21
CA ALA A 91 -11.02 5.56 -3.72
C ALA A 91 -10.39 6.08 -2.41
N ALA A 92 -10.17 7.40 -2.31
CA ALA A 92 -9.63 8.02 -1.10
C ALA A 92 -10.67 8.07 0.04
N ASP A 93 -11.94 8.35 -0.30
CA ASP A 93 -13.04 8.33 0.67
C ASP A 93 -13.17 6.93 1.29
N ASP A 94 -13.21 5.89 0.45
CA ASP A 94 -13.34 4.50 0.89
C ASP A 94 -12.14 4.05 1.74
N LEU A 95 -10.92 4.46 1.39
CA LEU A 95 -9.74 4.15 2.21
C LEU A 95 -9.82 4.80 3.60
N TRP A 96 -10.24 6.06 3.70
CA TRP A 96 -10.41 6.72 5.00
C TRP A 96 -11.49 6.05 5.85
N VAL A 97 -12.62 5.68 5.23
CA VAL A 97 -13.68 4.95 5.94
C VAL A 97 -13.20 3.56 6.36
N SER A 98 -12.45 2.85 5.51
CA SER A 98 -11.89 1.53 5.86
C SER A 98 -10.91 1.61 7.02
N ARG A 99 -10.05 2.65 7.08
CA ARG A 99 -9.18 2.90 8.24
C ARG A 99 -9.98 3.12 9.53
N TYR A 100 -11.05 3.92 9.45
CA TYR A 100 -11.92 4.13 10.61
C TYR A 100 -12.55 2.81 11.09
N ILE A 101 -13.06 1.99 10.16
CA ILE A 101 -13.63 0.68 10.48
C ILE A 101 -12.57 -0.24 11.10
N LEU A 102 -11.31 -0.22 10.57
CA LEU A 102 -10.20 -1.00 11.11
C LEU A 102 -9.93 -0.67 12.58
N TYR A 103 -9.83 0.62 12.92
CA TYR A 103 -9.63 1.06 14.31
C TYR A 103 -10.80 0.65 15.20
N LYS A 104 -12.04 0.78 14.70
CA LYS A 104 -13.24 0.42 15.44
C LYS A 104 -13.32 -1.09 15.70
N ILE A 105 -13.02 -1.92 14.72
CA ILE A 105 -12.99 -3.38 14.89
C ILE A 105 -11.86 -3.77 15.85
N ALA A 106 -10.66 -3.20 15.70
CA ALA A 106 -9.54 -3.47 16.61
C ALA A 106 -9.89 -3.14 18.08
N GLU A 107 -10.62 -2.04 18.32
CA GLU A 107 -11.12 -1.66 19.66
C GLU A 107 -12.01 -2.76 20.26
N GLU A 108 -12.89 -3.40 19.47
CA GLU A 108 -13.78 -4.48 19.93
C GLU A 108 -12.97 -5.73 20.37
N PHE A 109 -11.79 -5.95 19.77
CA PHE A 109 -10.89 -7.05 20.14
C PHE A 109 -9.85 -6.65 21.20
N GLY A 110 -9.86 -5.41 21.67
CA GLY A 110 -8.92 -4.92 22.69
C GLY A 110 -7.48 -4.77 22.19
N VAL A 111 -7.28 -4.59 20.89
CA VAL A 111 -5.97 -4.35 20.25
C VAL A 111 -5.89 -2.97 19.62
N GLY A 112 -4.68 -2.46 19.46
CA GLY A 112 -4.42 -1.22 18.72
C GLY A 112 -4.10 -1.49 17.24
N VAL A 113 -4.09 -0.41 16.46
CA VAL A 113 -3.64 -0.40 15.06
C VAL A 113 -2.51 0.61 14.92
N ASN A 114 -1.40 0.20 14.31
CA ASN A 114 -0.25 1.06 14.03
C ASN A 114 -0.03 1.13 12.53
N ILE A 115 -0.21 2.33 11.96
CA ILE A 115 0.06 2.66 10.56
C ILE A 115 1.33 3.51 10.39
N HIS A 116 2.24 3.51 11.36
CA HIS A 116 3.54 4.16 11.21
C HIS A 116 4.36 3.49 10.10
N PRO A 117 5.12 4.22 9.26
CA PRO A 117 5.90 3.61 8.18
C PRO A 117 7.02 2.68 8.67
N LYS A 118 7.46 2.81 9.92
CA LYS A 118 8.42 1.90 10.58
C LYS A 118 7.94 1.55 11.99
N PRO A 119 6.95 0.64 12.13
CA PRO A 119 6.38 0.28 13.43
C PRO A 119 7.38 -0.41 14.36
N LYS A 120 8.32 -1.14 13.79
CA LYS A 120 9.41 -1.80 14.53
C LYS A 120 10.76 -1.36 13.96
N THR A 121 11.64 -0.87 14.83
CA THR A 121 13.01 -0.51 14.48
C THR A 121 13.90 -1.75 14.31
N GLY A 122 15.06 -1.57 13.67
CA GLY A 122 16.00 -2.66 13.40
C GLY A 122 15.76 -3.34 12.04
N ASP A 123 16.14 -4.60 11.93
CA ASP A 123 16.08 -5.38 10.69
C ASP A 123 14.66 -5.95 10.43
N TRP A 124 13.66 -5.04 10.46
CA TRP A 124 12.28 -5.35 10.17
C TRP A 124 11.76 -4.50 9.02
N ASN A 125 10.82 -5.03 8.24
CA ASN A 125 10.12 -4.26 7.21
C ASN A 125 9.42 -3.04 7.81
N GLY A 126 9.26 -2.00 6.98
CA GLY A 126 8.31 -0.94 7.23
C GLY A 126 6.90 -1.34 6.82
N SER A 127 5.99 -0.40 6.93
CA SER A 127 4.62 -0.50 6.43
C SER A 127 4.37 0.57 5.36
N GLY A 128 3.96 0.13 4.19
CA GLY A 128 3.63 0.96 3.04
C GLY A 128 2.13 1.09 2.81
N MET A 129 1.81 1.92 1.84
CA MET A 129 0.52 1.96 1.18
C MET A 129 0.79 2.04 -0.32
N HIS A 130 1.25 0.92 -0.89
CA HIS A 130 1.49 0.86 -2.31
C HIS A 130 0.21 1.24 -3.06
N THR A 131 0.36 2.07 -4.06
CA THR A 131 -0.78 2.63 -4.78
C THR A 131 -0.75 2.18 -6.22
N ASN A 132 -1.64 1.26 -6.55
CA ASN A 132 -1.91 0.85 -7.92
C ASN A 132 -2.79 1.90 -8.58
N PHE A 133 -2.47 2.29 -9.80
CA PHE A 133 -3.26 3.28 -10.52
C PHE A 133 -3.28 3.02 -12.02
N SER A 134 -4.39 3.41 -12.66
CA SER A 134 -4.53 3.43 -14.12
C SER A 134 -5.54 4.48 -14.55
N ASN A 135 -5.32 5.05 -15.74
CA ASN A 135 -6.32 5.83 -16.46
C ASN A 135 -6.95 5.01 -17.61
N GLU A 136 -7.87 5.59 -18.32
CA GLU A 136 -8.55 4.91 -19.43
C GLU A 136 -7.57 4.47 -20.52
N GLU A 137 -6.60 5.31 -20.89
CA GLU A 137 -5.61 5.00 -21.91
C GLU A 137 -4.75 3.78 -21.52
N MET A 138 -4.27 3.71 -20.29
CA MET A 138 -3.53 2.54 -19.77
C MET A 138 -4.34 1.25 -19.84
N ARG A 139 -5.67 1.31 -19.69
CA ARG A 139 -6.54 0.13 -19.69
C ARG A 139 -7.04 -0.27 -21.07
N THR A 140 -7.05 0.62 -22.05
CA THR A 140 -7.69 0.37 -23.35
C THR A 140 -6.74 0.48 -24.55
N ASN A 141 -5.66 1.24 -24.41
CA ASN A 141 -4.72 1.55 -25.50
C ASN A 141 -3.28 1.66 -24.98
N GLY A 142 -2.88 0.76 -24.10
CA GLY A 142 -1.55 0.74 -23.48
C GLY A 142 -0.43 0.45 -24.49
N SER A 143 0.77 0.88 -24.16
CA SER A 143 2.03 0.52 -24.84
C SER A 143 3.19 0.61 -23.85
N GLU A 144 4.32 -0.02 -24.19
CA GLU A 144 5.53 0.06 -23.37
C GLU A 144 6.00 1.52 -23.24
N GLU A 145 5.93 2.28 -24.33
CA GLU A 145 6.30 3.70 -24.35
C GLU A 145 5.40 4.54 -23.45
N LEU A 146 4.09 4.25 -23.41
CA LEU A 146 3.13 4.95 -22.53
C LEU A 146 3.48 4.72 -21.06
N PHE A 147 3.64 3.45 -20.64
CA PHE A 147 3.96 3.13 -19.25
C PHE A 147 5.34 3.70 -18.84
N SER A 148 6.34 3.62 -19.71
CA SER A 148 7.66 4.18 -19.43
C SER A 148 7.62 5.71 -19.31
N ALA A 149 6.92 6.39 -20.20
CA ALA A 149 6.76 7.85 -20.16
C ALA A 149 6.05 8.32 -18.87
N MET A 150 5.07 7.56 -18.38
CA MET A 150 4.42 7.85 -17.11
C MET A 150 5.38 7.67 -15.92
N CYS A 151 6.20 6.62 -15.94
CA CYS A 151 7.22 6.43 -14.91
C CYS A 151 8.25 7.57 -14.92
N ASP A 152 8.72 7.99 -16.10
CA ASP A 152 9.68 9.09 -16.26
C ASP A 152 9.11 10.40 -15.70
N LYS A 153 7.85 10.75 -16.03
CA LYS A 153 7.18 11.94 -15.47
C LYS A 153 7.11 11.89 -13.93
N LEU A 154 6.79 10.76 -13.34
CA LEU A 154 6.77 10.61 -11.88
C LEU A 154 8.17 10.68 -11.28
N GLY A 155 9.19 10.29 -12.03
CA GLY A 155 10.60 10.43 -11.65
C GLY A 155 11.05 11.88 -11.62
N GLU A 156 10.65 12.69 -12.61
CA GLU A 156 10.98 14.12 -12.67
C GLU A 156 10.50 14.92 -11.46
N VAL A 157 9.41 14.47 -10.84
CA VAL A 157 8.81 15.10 -9.64
C VAL A 157 8.92 14.20 -8.39
N HIS A 158 9.98 13.38 -8.32
CA HIS A 158 10.16 12.43 -7.22
C HIS A 158 10.11 13.10 -5.84
N ALA A 159 10.81 14.21 -5.65
CA ALA A 159 10.88 14.91 -4.36
C ALA A 159 9.49 15.43 -3.91
N GLU A 160 8.69 15.94 -4.82
CA GLU A 160 7.31 16.37 -4.56
C GLU A 160 6.43 15.18 -4.18
N GLY A 161 6.62 14.03 -4.83
CA GLY A 161 5.94 12.78 -4.48
C GLY A 161 6.28 12.36 -3.05
N ILE A 162 7.57 12.30 -2.70
CA ILE A 162 8.01 11.97 -1.34
C ILE A 162 7.39 12.90 -0.30
N ALA A 163 7.33 14.20 -0.56
CA ALA A 163 6.71 15.17 0.36
C ALA A 163 5.19 14.96 0.55
N ALA A 164 4.50 14.33 -0.42
CA ALA A 164 3.08 14.03 -0.35
C ALA A 164 2.77 12.65 0.28
N TYR A 165 3.76 11.75 0.38
CA TYR A 165 3.59 10.32 0.61
C TYR A 165 3.75 9.88 2.07
N GLY A 166 3.46 10.75 3.00
CA GLY A 166 3.44 10.46 4.44
C GLY A 166 4.66 10.98 5.19
N SER A 167 4.55 11.05 6.52
CA SER A 167 5.65 11.41 7.40
C SER A 167 6.53 10.21 7.74
N ASP A 168 7.78 10.45 8.15
CA ASP A 168 8.73 9.44 8.62
C ASP A 168 9.04 8.32 7.61
N ASN A 169 8.78 8.56 6.33
CA ASN A 169 8.94 7.58 5.26
C ASN A 169 10.43 7.31 4.93
N ASP A 170 11.33 8.16 5.39
CA ASP A 170 12.79 7.96 5.38
C ASP A 170 13.22 6.75 6.22
N GLN A 171 12.46 6.43 7.27
CA GLN A 171 12.70 5.25 8.10
C GLN A 171 12.32 3.94 7.39
N ARG A 172 11.46 3.99 6.35
CA ARG A 172 11.00 2.86 5.55
C ARG A 172 11.77 2.74 4.23
N LEU A 173 11.93 3.83 3.49
CA LEU A 173 12.56 3.85 2.16
C LEU A 173 14.10 3.91 2.28
N THR A 174 14.71 2.79 2.62
CA THR A 174 16.13 2.69 2.95
C THR A 174 17.00 2.07 1.84
N GLY A 175 16.39 1.52 0.79
CA GLY A 175 17.06 0.70 -0.21
C GLY A 175 17.23 -0.77 0.22
N LEU A 176 16.63 -1.15 1.35
CA LEU A 176 16.54 -2.51 1.89
C LEU A 176 15.07 -2.91 2.00
N HIS A 177 14.80 -4.18 2.32
CA HIS A 177 13.45 -4.67 2.60
C HIS A 177 12.44 -4.35 1.46
N GLU A 178 12.84 -4.64 0.22
CA GLU A 178 12.02 -4.41 -0.96
C GLU A 178 11.59 -2.95 -1.15
N THR A 179 12.45 -1.99 -0.77
CA THR A 179 12.26 -0.57 -1.03
C THR A 179 13.42 0.04 -1.80
N GLN A 180 13.15 1.06 -2.62
CA GLN A 180 14.19 1.97 -3.09
C GLN A 180 14.57 2.95 -1.98
N SER A 181 15.82 3.45 -2.01
CA SER A 181 16.23 4.57 -1.14
C SER A 181 15.36 5.80 -1.41
N ILE A 182 15.00 6.53 -0.35
CA ILE A 182 14.13 7.72 -0.44
C ILE A 182 14.69 8.81 -1.36
N GLU A 183 16.01 8.86 -1.53
CA GLU A 183 16.70 9.85 -2.37
C GLU A 183 16.77 9.44 -3.85
N LYS A 184 16.38 8.20 -4.19
CA LYS A 184 16.51 7.64 -5.53
C LYS A 184 15.15 7.29 -6.12
N PHE A 185 15.04 7.49 -7.43
CA PHE A 185 13.92 7.02 -8.20
C PHE A 185 14.37 5.91 -9.16
N SER A 186 13.57 4.87 -9.25
CA SER A 186 13.73 3.80 -10.25
C SER A 186 12.38 3.19 -10.58
N TYR A 187 12.30 2.55 -11.72
CA TYR A 187 11.17 1.70 -12.06
C TYR A 187 11.64 0.44 -12.78
N GLY A 188 10.84 -0.62 -12.72
CA GLY A 188 11.20 -1.88 -13.36
C GLY A 188 10.05 -2.87 -13.41
N ILE A 189 10.15 -3.81 -14.37
CA ILE A 189 9.19 -4.90 -14.56
C ILE A 189 9.36 -5.88 -13.40
N SER A 190 8.28 -6.12 -12.66
CA SER A 190 8.24 -7.00 -11.46
C SER A 190 9.31 -6.67 -10.41
N ASP A 191 9.90 -5.48 -10.46
CA ASP A 191 10.94 -5.06 -9.52
C ASP A 191 10.31 -4.56 -8.21
N ARG A 192 10.38 -5.39 -7.18
CA ARG A 192 9.86 -5.06 -5.84
C ARG A 192 10.76 -4.09 -5.07
N GLY A 193 11.99 -3.86 -5.53
CA GLY A 193 12.91 -2.87 -4.97
C GLY A 193 12.84 -1.49 -5.64
N ALA A 194 11.99 -1.32 -6.67
CA ALA A 194 11.86 -0.05 -7.39
C ALA A 194 10.86 0.91 -6.71
N SER A 195 10.94 2.20 -7.08
CA SER A 195 9.95 3.22 -6.70
C SER A 195 8.61 2.98 -7.37
N ILE A 196 8.64 2.65 -8.67
CA ILE A 196 7.46 2.24 -9.45
C ILE A 196 7.69 0.84 -9.97
N ARG A 197 6.76 -0.06 -9.68
CA ARG A 197 6.74 -1.40 -10.25
C ARG A 197 5.79 -1.45 -11.43
N ILE A 198 6.27 -2.00 -12.53
CA ILE A 198 5.46 -2.34 -13.69
C ILE A 198 5.04 -3.80 -13.52
N PRO A 199 3.74 -4.11 -13.36
CA PRO A 199 3.29 -5.49 -13.20
C PRO A 199 3.65 -6.36 -14.40
N ILE A 200 4.02 -7.62 -14.16
CA ILE A 200 4.35 -8.57 -15.23
C ILE A 200 3.19 -8.78 -16.20
N ALA A 201 1.96 -8.66 -15.72
CA ALA A 201 0.77 -8.77 -16.54
C ALA A 201 0.70 -7.74 -17.69
N ASN A 202 1.31 -6.55 -17.53
CA ASN A 202 1.41 -5.57 -18.61
C ASN A 202 2.25 -6.12 -19.76
N VAL A 203 3.33 -6.83 -19.45
CA VAL A 203 4.23 -7.44 -20.45
C VAL A 203 3.57 -8.67 -21.09
N GLU A 204 2.98 -9.54 -20.30
CA GLU A 204 2.35 -10.80 -20.76
C GLU A 204 1.18 -10.53 -21.73
N ASN A 205 0.48 -9.41 -21.58
CA ASN A 205 -0.56 -9.00 -22.53
C ASN A 205 -0.05 -8.13 -23.70
N ASN A 206 1.27 -8.08 -23.89
CA ASN A 206 1.95 -7.25 -24.88
C ASN A 206 1.67 -5.75 -24.71
N TRP A 207 1.62 -5.28 -23.47
CA TRP A 207 1.42 -3.88 -23.06
C TRP A 207 0.07 -3.26 -23.47
N LYS A 208 -0.87 -4.04 -23.97
CA LYS A 208 -2.16 -3.54 -24.50
C LYS A 208 -3.05 -2.90 -23.44
N ASN A 209 -2.92 -3.36 -22.21
CA ASN A 209 -3.60 -2.81 -21.04
C ASN A 209 -2.79 -3.08 -19.78
N GLY A 210 -3.06 -2.31 -18.71
CA GLY A 210 -2.38 -2.51 -17.45
C GLY A 210 -2.55 -1.36 -16.48
N TYR A 211 -1.69 -1.38 -15.47
CA TYR A 211 -1.60 -0.37 -14.42
C TYR A 211 -0.14 -0.23 -13.96
N LEU A 212 0.13 0.77 -13.14
CA LEU A 212 1.41 0.95 -12.44
C LEU A 212 1.19 0.90 -10.94
N GLU A 213 2.21 0.45 -10.21
CA GLU A 213 2.24 0.41 -8.75
C GLU A 213 3.28 1.40 -8.24
N ASP A 214 2.83 2.50 -7.62
CA ASP A 214 3.72 3.40 -6.87
C ASP A 214 3.96 2.82 -5.46
N ARG A 215 5.19 2.39 -5.21
CA ARG A 215 5.60 1.73 -3.98
C ARG A 215 6.15 2.69 -2.93
N ARG A 216 6.22 3.99 -3.26
CA ARG A 216 6.77 5.03 -2.38
C ARG A 216 5.86 5.46 -1.24
N PRO A 217 4.51 5.48 -1.36
CA PRO A 217 3.66 5.95 -0.27
C PRO A 217 3.80 5.12 1.01
N ALA A 218 3.91 5.79 2.16
CA ALA A 218 3.91 5.20 3.48
C ALA A 218 2.49 4.80 3.92
N SER A 219 2.38 3.87 4.85
CA SER A 219 1.09 3.41 5.38
C SER A 219 0.26 4.53 6.03
N ASN A 220 0.90 5.58 6.57
CA ASN A 220 0.25 6.75 7.15
C ASN A 220 -0.06 7.87 6.13
N ALA A 221 0.24 7.66 4.85
CA ALA A 221 0.02 8.68 3.83
C ALA A 221 -1.47 9.03 3.67
N ASP A 222 -1.72 10.27 3.26
CA ASP A 222 -3.06 10.76 2.94
C ASP A 222 -3.42 10.37 1.49
N PRO A 223 -4.44 9.52 1.27
CA PRO A 223 -4.79 9.05 -0.07
C PRO A 223 -5.21 10.19 -1.01
N TYR A 224 -5.80 11.27 -0.50
CA TYR A 224 -6.13 12.43 -1.32
C TYR A 224 -4.88 13.10 -1.89
N LYS A 225 -3.80 13.19 -1.09
CA LYS A 225 -2.52 13.77 -1.54
C LYS A 225 -1.85 12.87 -2.56
N ILE A 226 -1.91 11.55 -2.39
CA ILE A 226 -1.37 10.57 -3.35
C ILE A 226 -2.08 10.72 -4.69
N ILE A 227 -3.41 10.66 -4.69
CA ILE A 227 -4.23 10.81 -5.90
C ILE A 227 -3.94 12.15 -6.58
N ALA A 228 -3.92 13.25 -5.82
CA ALA A 228 -3.66 14.58 -6.37
C ALA A 228 -2.27 14.68 -7.01
N HIS A 229 -1.24 14.07 -6.40
CA HIS A 229 0.11 14.05 -6.95
C HIS A 229 0.17 13.25 -8.25
N ILE A 230 -0.33 12.01 -8.26
CA ILE A 230 -0.30 11.13 -9.43
C ILE A 230 -1.07 11.76 -10.61
N VAL A 231 -2.33 12.13 -10.38
CA VAL A 231 -3.18 12.71 -11.44
C VAL A 231 -2.61 14.04 -11.91
N GLY A 232 -2.25 14.94 -10.98
CA GLY A 232 -1.71 16.24 -11.31
C GLY A 232 -0.38 16.19 -12.07
N THR A 233 0.42 15.13 -11.91
CA THR A 233 1.65 14.89 -12.68
C THR A 233 1.36 14.34 -14.06
N LEU A 234 0.46 13.37 -14.17
CA LEU A 234 0.26 12.59 -15.39
C LEU A 234 -0.74 13.25 -16.37
N THR A 235 -1.53 14.23 -15.94
CA THR A 235 -2.46 14.98 -16.79
C THR A 235 -1.87 16.29 -17.35
N LYS A 236 -0.63 16.62 -17.01
CA LYS A 236 0.15 17.71 -17.60
C LYS A 236 0.92 17.17 -18.81
#